data_3d643f6563c89558ccac4175a854a8ba
#
_entry.id   3d643f6563c89558ccac4175a854a8ba
#
_cell.length_a   1.000
_cell.length_b   1.000
_cell.length_c   1.000
_cell.angle_alpha   90.00
_cell.angle_beta   90.00
_cell.angle_gamma   90.00
#
_symmetry.space_group_name_H-M   'P 1'
#
loop_
_entity.id
_entity.type
_entity.pdbx_description
1 polymer ?
#
loop_
_entity_poly.entity_id
_entity_poly.type
_entity_poly.pdbx_seq_one_letter_code
_entity_poly.pdbx_strand_id
1 'polypeptide(L)'
;MKAVILMFDTLCRNKLPNYNPAVCNMPNFERLGRHTTTFNNFYVGSMPCMPARRDLHTGRLNFLHRNWGPLEPFDDSVFAMLKKHGIYSHLITDHQHYWEDGGATYHNRYSSYEFVRGQEGDLWKARLGDKSAEGLENYQRVEPLRKNMIAHDRVNRQYHRDEKDYPQAQCYQLGLEFLSENYQQDNWLLQIECFDPHEPFTVPDRFKAMVDPSLITSQYDWPDYCAIEPGSSDKKLSDEQKNYQALLLMCDEYLGKVLDFFDAHNLWQDTLLIVNTDHGFMFGEKNWSGKSVMPVYNEIAHVPFFIWHPHYPCAGQTRNALAQMHDVTATLLDYFNVAPTETMTGHSLSRIIADDTSNADEIIFGYFGAHVTVTDGRYLYMRANACYDNKPLYEYTLMPMRMRRMFNKDELVNMEIEHHLPFTKGMPVLKVPGQAGFYSAWAHGNLLFDLQSDPEQLQPLTDYALEARMMTLLHTCLKNAEAPEDEWRRLGLPPDGAGINKENVRLEHQQRQATLTALIGELCQVRMHPETLTLLLDIVAAGGQKLLQDIASDIRTDVLCREDILRVYAKHHYPVDLSPLFERHW
;
A
#
# COMPACT_ATOMS: atom_id res chain seq x y z
N MET A 1 4.26 -27.38 -16.37
CA MET A 1 4.79 -26.27 -15.52
C MET A 1 3.77 -25.95 -14.44
N LYS A 2 4.23 -25.75 -13.21
CA LYS A 2 3.38 -25.54 -12.04
C LYS A 2 3.86 -24.32 -11.27
N ALA A 3 2.95 -23.54 -10.70
CA ALA A 3 3.32 -22.37 -9.89
C ALA A 3 2.45 -22.26 -8.64
N VAL A 4 3.05 -21.80 -7.54
CA VAL A 4 2.38 -21.43 -6.31
C VAL A 4 2.78 -20.01 -5.94
N ILE A 5 1.79 -19.18 -5.66
CA ILE A 5 1.96 -17.83 -5.09
C ILE A 5 1.36 -17.84 -3.69
N LEU A 6 2.16 -17.49 -2.68
CA LEU A 6 1.69 -17.21 -1.33
C LEU A 6 1.78 -15.71 -1.12
N MET A 7 0.65 -15.03 -1.13
CA MET A 7 0.57 -13.60 -0.96
C MET A 7 -0.02 -13.27 0.41
N PHE A 8 0.73 -12.51 1.19
CA PHE A 8 0.28 -11.94 2.44
C PHE A 8 -0.12 -10.48 2.22
N ASP A 9 -1.06 -9.96 2.95
CA ASP A 9 -1.32 -8.52 3.00
C ASP A 9 -0.57 -7.90 4.18
N THR A 10 0.10 -6.78 3.97
CA THR A 10 0.77 -6.02 5.05
C THR A 10 1.94 -6.78 5.73
N LEU A 11 2.69 -7.62 5.02
CA LEU A 11 3.85 -8.33 5.59
C LEU A 11 5.09 -7.42 5.65
N CYS A 12 5.44 -6.95 6.84
CA CYS A 12 6.55 -6.01 7.03
C CYS A 12 7.93 -6.67 6.92
N ARG A 13 8.75 -6.17 5.99
CA ARG A 13 10.11 -6.67 5.74
C ARG A 13 10.99 -6.63 6.99
N ASN A 14 10.99 -5.53 7.72
CA ASN A 14 11.81 -5.32 8.92
C ASN A 14 11.37 -6.16 10.13
N LYS A 15 10.25 -6.89 10.04
CA LYS A 15 9.74 -7.81 11.07
C LYS A 15 10.02 -9.28 10.73
N LEU A 16 10.73 -9.59 9.64
CA LEU A 16 11.12 -10.95 9.24
C LEU A 16 12.60 -11.23 9.53
N PRO A 17 12.94 -12.44 10.02
CA PRO A 17 14.33 -12.80 10.37
C PRO A 17 15.28 -12.80 9.16
N ASN A 18 14.76 -12.99 7.95
CA ASN A 18 15.52 -12.93 6.70
C ASN A 18 16.16 -11.55 6.43
N TYR A 19 15.58 -10.49 6.98
CA TYR A 19 16.01 -9.11 6.76
C TYR A 19 16.43 -8.41 8.07
N ASN A 20 15.98 -8.92 9.22
CA ASN A 20 16.30 -8.36 10.53
C ASN A 20 16.51 -9.50 11.54
N PRO A 21 17.74 -9.86 11.86
CA PRO A 21 18.03 -10.97 12.76
C PRO A 21 17.66 -10.69 14.25
N ALA A 22 17.23 -9.47 14.57
CA ALA A 22 16.84 -9.10 15.94
C ALA A 22 15.36 -9.39 16.27
N VAL A 23 14.57 -9.85 15.29
CA VAL A 23 13.14 -10.15 15.50
C VAL A 23 12.92 -11.56 16.08
N CYS A 24 11.68 -11.86 16.43
CA CYS A 24 11.31 -13.17 16.98
C CYS A 24 11.66 -14.33 16.02
N ASN A 25 11.85 -15.50 16.60
CA ASN A 25 12.14 -16.72 15.85
C ASN A 25 10.95 -17.12 14.98
N MET A 26 11.14 -17.15 13.67
CA MET A 26 10.20 -17.61 12.64
C MET A 26 10.90 -18.64 11.75
N PRO A 27 10.96 -19.91 12.19
CA PRO A 27 11.80 -20.93 11.56
C PRO A 27 11.39 -21.27 10.13
N ASN A 28 10.13 -21.05 9.75
CA ASN A 28 9.66 -21.35 8.41
C ASN A 28 10.00 -20.22 7.42
N PHE A 29 9.97 -18.96 7.82
CA PHE A 29 10.53 -17.87 7.01
C PHE A 29 12.04 -18.02 6.83
N GLU A 30 12.78 -18.43 7.86
CA GLU A 30 14.20 -18.76 7.70
C GLU A 30 14.42 -19.95 6.75
N ARG A 31 13.59 -21.00 6.87
CA ARG A 31 13.61 -22.16 5.96
C ARG A 31 13.29 -21.73 4.54
N LEU A 32 12.28 -20.88 4.32
CA LEU A 32 11.97 -20.29 3.03
C LEU A 32 13.19 -19.62 2.42
N GLY A 33 13.87 -18.75 3.15
CA GLY A 33 15.10 -18.08 2.66
C GLY A 33 16.22 -19.05 2.28
N ARG A 34 16.32 -20.21 2.95
CA ARG A 34 17.31 -21.26 2.56
C ARG A 34 16.94 -22.00 1.27
N HIS A 35 15.67 -22.11 0.93
CA HIS A 35 15.18 -22.79 -0.26
C HIS A 35 14.97 -21.89 -1.46
N THR A 36 14.88 -20.59 -1.27
CA THR A 36 14.52 -19.61 -2.30
C THR A 36 15.65 -18.60 -2.55
N THR A 37 15.49 -17.81 -3.59
CA THR A 37 16.25 -16.58 -3.78
C THR A 37 15.53 -15.46 -3.04
N THR A 38 16.22 -14.74 -2.17
CA THR A 38 15.72 -13.60 -1.40
C THR A 38 16.11 -12.29 -2.09
N PHE A 39 15.15 -11.39 -2.30
CA PHE A 39 15.43 -10.08 -2.89
C PHE A 39 15.61 -9.03 -1.80
N ASN A 40 16.75 -8.33 -1.82
CA ASN A 40 17.03 -7.24 -0.89
C ASN A 40 16.32 -5.95 -1.29
N ASN A 41 16.12 -5.71 -2.59
CA ASN A 41 15.59 -4.47 -3.14
C ASN A 41 14.31 -4.72 -3.96
N PHE A 42 13.32 -5.38 -3.34
CA PHE A 42 11.99 -5.50 -3.92
C PHE A 42 11.07 -4.43 -3.34
N TYR A 43 10.44 -3.67 -4.23
CA TYR A 43 9.55 -2.57 -3.86
C TYR A 43 8.15 -2.79 -4.38
N VAL A 44 7.19 -2.17 -3.71
CA VAL A 44 5.82 -2.03 -4.23
C VAL A 44 5.82 -1.21 -5.53
N GLY A 45 4.69 -1.23 -6.21
CA GLY A 45 4.41 -0.29 -7.31
C GLY A 45 3.30 0.68 -6.89
N SER A 46 2.09 0.35 -7.29
CA SER A 46 0.87 1.06 -6.89
C SER A 46 0.38 0.58 -5.53
N MET A 47 -0.02 1.51 -4.68
CA MET A 47 -0.47 1.23 -3.33
C MET A 47 -1.87 1.80 -3.04
N PRO A 48 -2.53 1.31 -1.98
CA PRO A 48 -2.21 0.15 -1.16
C PRO A 48 -2.76 -1.16 -1.76
N CYS A 49 -3.36 -2.03 -0.98
CA CYS A 49 -3.81 -3.40 -1.27
C CYS A 49 -4.30 -3.67 -2.72
N MET A 50 -5.44 -3.11 -3.13
CA MET A 50 -6.02 -3.43 -4.45
C MET A 50 -5.28 -2.82 -5.64
N PRO A 51 -4.72 -1.60 -5.58
CA PRO A 51 -3.80 -1.12 -6.60
C PRO A 51 -2.57 -2.02 -6.81
N ALA A 52 -1.99 -2.57 -5.73
CA ALA A 52 -0.89 -3.54 -5.85
C ALA A 52 -1.33 -4.83 -6.55
N ARG A 53 -2.54 -5.31 -6.27
CA ARG A 53 -3.13 -6.45 -6.98
C ARG A 53 -3.40 -6.16 -8.45
N ARG A 54 -3.77 -4.90 -8.77
CA ARG A 54 -3.91 -4.50 -10.17
C ARG A 54 -2.57 -4.51 -10.89
N ASP A 55 -1.48 -4.06 -10.25
CA ASP A 55 -0.13 -4.20 -10.81
C ASP A 55 0.23 -5.67 -11.06
N LEU A 56 -0.08 -6.58 -10.11
CA LEU A 56 0.12 -8.03 -10.27
C LEU A 56 -0.72 -8.61 -11.42
N HIS A 57 -1.93 -8.13 -11.64
CA HIS A 57 -2.75 -8.59 -12.77
C HIS A 57 -2.23 -8.09 -14.10
N THR A 58 -1.86 -6.81 -14.18
CA THR A 58 -1.69 -6.10 -15.45
C THR A 58 -0.24 -5.93 -15.90
N GLY A 59 0.72 -6.18 -15.01
CA GLY A 59 2.14 -5.98 -15.31
C GLY A 59 2.50 -4.51 -15.58
N ARG A 60 1.73 -3.57 -15.03
CA ARG A 60 1.97 -2.13 -15.15
C ARG A 60 1.52 -1.37 -13.91
N LEU A 61 2.14 -0.20 -13.68
CA LEU A 61 1.76 0.70 -12.59
C LEU A 61 0.43 1.39 -12.90
N ASN A 62 -0.46 1.48 -11.91
CA ASN A 62 -1.78 2.11 -12.07
C ASN A 62 -1.99 3.37 -11.22
N PHE A 63 -1.18 3.64 -10.20
CA PHE A 63 -1.35 4.77 -9.29
C PHE A 63 -1.21 6.16 -9.94
N LEU A 64 -0.64 6.23 -11.15
CA LEU A 64 -0.51 7.50 -11.90
C LEU A 64 -1.82 7.93 -12.57
N HIS A 65 -2.79 7.02 -12.70
CA HIS A 65 -4.00 7.29 -13.47
C HIS A 65 -5.29 6.76 -12.83
N ARG A 66 -5.22 6.03 -11.73
CA ARG A 66 -6.39 5.44 -11.09
C ARG A 66 -6.18 5.24 -9.59
N ASN A 67 -7.16 5.62 -8.82
CA ASN A 67 -7.27 5.31 -7.39
C ASN A 67 -7.84 3.89 -7.19
N TRP A 68 -8.17 3.52 -5.97
CA TRP A 68 -8.81 2.25 -5.62
C TRP A 68 -10.03 1.98 -6.51
N GLY A 69 -9.90 1.01 -7.41
CA GLY A 69 -10.92 0.73 -8.38
C GLY A 69 -10.80 -0.67 -8.99
N PRO A 70 -11.75 -1.00 -9.87
CA PRO A 70 -11.79 -2.26 -10.59
C PRO A 70 -10.63 -2.44 -11.56
N LEU A 71 -10.47 -3.67 -12.07
CA LEU A 71 -9.81 -3.87 -13.36
C LEU A 71 -10.66 -3.23 -14.46
N GLU A 72 -10.00 -2.60 -15.40
CA GLU A 72 -10.62 -1.88 -16.50
C GLU A 72 -10.78 -2.78 -17.75
N PRO A 73 -11.72 -2.48 -18.65
CA PRO A 73 -11.87 -3.23 -19.90
C PRO A 73 -10.62 -3.26 -20.80
N PHE A 74 -9.72 -2.29 -20.65
CA PHE A 74 -8.45 -2.22 -21.37
C PHE A 74 -7.31 -2.97 -20.67
N ASP A 75 -7.47 -3.40 -19.42
CA ASP A 75 -6.46 -4.14 -18.65
C ASP A 75 -6.28 -5.57 -19.19
N ASP A 76 -5.04 -5.98 -19.38
CA ASP A 76 -4.69 -7.37 -19.64
C ASP A 76 -4.35 -8.08 -18.33
N SER A 77 -5.20 -8.98 -17.88
CA SER A 77 -4.90 -9.76 -16.69
C SER A 77 -4.06 -10.99 -17.02
N VAL A 78 -2.92 -11.16 -16.32
CA VAL A 78 -2.05 -12.35 -16.45
C VAL A 78 -2.85 -13.65 -16.28
N PHE A 79 -3.75 -13.73 -15.31
CA PHE A 79 -4.55 -14.93 -15.06
C PHE A 79 -5.53 -15.23 -16.21
N ALA A 80 -6.12 -14.19 -16.81
CA ALA A 80 -6.95 -14.36 -18.01
C ALA A 80 -6.11 -14.77 -19.23
N MET A 81 -4.88 -14.29 -19.35
CA MET A 81 -3.94 -14.69 -20.41
C MET A 81 -3.51 -16.14 -20.23
N LEU A 82 -3.11 -16.55 -19.04
CA LEU A 82 -2.75 -17.93 -18.71
C LEU A 82 -3.91 -18.89 -19.04
N LYS A 83 -5.13 -18.53 -18.64
CA LYS A 83 -6.34 -19.31 -18.95
C LYS A 83 -6.54 -19.52 -20.46
N LYS A 84 -6.30 -18.48 -21.29
CA LYS A 84 -6.37 -18.58 -22.75
C LYS A 84 -5.32 -19.53 -23.35
N HIS A 85 -4.19 -19.71 -22.64
CA HIS A 85 -3.11 -20.60 -23.06
C HIS A 85 -3.16 -21.99 -22.39
N GLY A 86 -4.29 -22.33 -21.76
CA GLY A 86 -4.49 -23.66 -21.18
C GLY A 86 -3.84 -23.88 -19.84
N ILE A 87 -3.38 -22.82 -19.15
CA ILE A 87 -2.88 -22.88 -17.78
C ILE A 87 -4.05 -22.60 -16.83
N TYR A 88 -4.34 -23.56 -15.95
CA TYR A 88 -5.43 -23.46 -14.99
C TYR A 88 -4.99 -22.65 -13.77
N SER A 89 -5.62 -21.52 -13.52
CA SER A 89 -5.33 -20.69 -12.33
C SER A 89 -6.43 -20.80 -11.29
N HIS A 90 -6.05 -21.03 -10.03
CA HIS A 90 -6.96 -21.13 -8.91
C HIS A 90 -6.57 -20.11 -7.82
N LEU A 91 -7.55 -19.31 -7.38
CA LEU A 91 -7.39 -18.34 -6.29
C LEU A 91 -8.12 -18.84 -5.05
N ILE A 92 -7.42 -18.82 -3.92
CA ILE A 92 -8.01 -18.99 -2.59
C ILE A 92 -7.70 -17.73 -1.81
N THR A 93 -8.73 -17.06 -1.27
CA THR A 93 -8.53 -15.79 -0.56
C THR A 93 -9.60 -15.53 0.49
N ASP A 94 -9.21 -14.85 1.55
CA ASP A 94 -10.07 -14.25 2.56
C ASP A 94 -10.14 -12.72 2.43
N HIS A 95 -9.55 -12.15 1.38
CA HIS A 95 -9.48 -10.72 1.15
C HIS A 95 -10.84 -10.15 0.71
N GLN A 96 -11.55 -9.49 1.64
CA GLN A 96 -12.93 -9.05 1.45
C GLN A 96 -13.16 -8.11 0.26
N HIS A 97 -12.15 -7.35 -0.16
CA HIS A 97 -12.28 -6.42 -1.27
C HIS A 97 -12.61 -7.07 -2.61
N TYR A 98 -12.38 -8.38 -2.76
CA TYR A 98 -12.74 -9.11 -3.99
C TYR A 98 -14.24 -9.24 -4.24
N TRP A 99 -15.09 -9.08 -3.22
CA TRP A 99 -16.55 -9.10 -3.37
C TRP A 99 -17.23 -7.78 -3.07
N GLU A 100 -16.47 -6.69 -2.97
CA GLU A 100 -16.97 -5.33 -3.06
C GLU A 100 -17.22 -4.92 -4.53
N ASP A 101 -17.94 -3.82 -4.77
CA ASP A 101 -18.38 -3.41 -6.12
C ASP A 101 -17.26 -3.44 -7.18
N GLY A 102 -16.13 -2.79 -6.92
CA GLY A 102 -14.98 -2.75 -7.83
C GLY A 102 -14.15 -4.03 -7.82
N GLY A 103 -14.10 -4.74 -6.70
CA GLY A 103 -13.30 -5.93 -6.48
C GLY A 103 -13.77 -7.13 -7.29
N ALA A 104 -15.05 -7.20 -7.61
CA ALA A 104 -15.65 -8.30 -8.37
C ALA A 104 -15.07 -8.49 -9.79
N THR A 105 -14.21 -7.58 -10.23
CA THR A 105 -13.54 -7.69 -11.54
C THR A 105 -12.25 -8.52 -11.52
N TYR A 106 -11.67 -8.78 -10.35
CA TYR A 106 -10.37 -9.43 -10.19
C TYR A 106 -10.46 -10.96 -10.20
N HIS A 107 -11.18 -11.55 -9.24
CA HIS A 107 -11.19 -13.00 -9.01
C HIS A 107 -11.74 -13.79 -10.21
N ASN A 108 -12.65 -13.23 -10.98
CA ASN A 108 -13.23 -13.89 -12.18
C ASN A 108 -12.26 -13.96 -13.38
N ARG A 109 -11.04 -13.44 -13.25
CA ARG A 109 -9.94 -13.64 -14.21
C ARG A 109 -9.28 -15.00 -14.05
N TYR A 110 -9.34 -15.58 -12.86
CA TYR A 110 -8.87 -16.94 -12.61
C TYR A 110 -9.78 -17.99 -13.26
N SER A 111 -9.30 -19.22 -13.36
CA SER A 111 -10.11 -20.33 -13.85
C SER A 111 -11.17 -20.76 -12.84
N SER A 112 -10.80 -20.77 -11.56
CA SER A 112 -11.71 -20.96 -10.42
C SER A 112 -11.18 -20.21 -9.18
N TYR A 113 -12.03 -20.09 -8.17
CA TYR A 113 -11.70 -19.40 -6.94
C TYR A 113 -12.54 -19.87 -5.76
N GLU A 114 -11.98 -19.77 -4.56
CA GLU A 114 -12.64 -20.00 -3.30
C GLU A 114 -12.49 -18.81 -2.37
N PHE A 115 -13.60 -18.38 -1.75
CA PHE A 115 -13.62 -17.28 -0.80
C PHE A 115 -13.85 -17.77 0.61
N VAL A 116 -12.93 -17.41 1.50
CA VAL A 116 -13.09 -17.54 2.94
C VAL A 116 -13.61 -16.23 3.50
N ARG A 117 -14.65 -16.29 4.35
CA ARG A 117 -15.36 -15.12 4.85
C ARG A 117 -15.01 -14.82 6.29
N GLY A 118 -15.13 -13.54 6.69
CA GLY A 118 -15.08 -13.11 8.07
C GLY A 118 -13.86 -12.30 8.49
N GLN A 119 -12.97 -12.00 7.54
CA GLN A 119 -11.80 -11.16 7.78
C GLN A 119 -12.19 -9.68 7.85
N GLU A 120 -11.52 -8.90 8.68
CA GLU A 120 -11.75 -7.47 8.88
C GLU A 120 -13.24 -7.16 9.15
N GLY A 121 -13.79 -6.12 8.55
CA GLY A 121 -15.21 -5.78 8.60
C GLY A 121 -16.06 -6.42 7.51
N ASP A 122 -15.68 -7.61 7.01
CA ASP A 122 -16.45 -8.35 6.00
C ASP A 122 -17.93 -8.46 6.39
N LEU A 123 -18.82 -8.12 5.46
CA LEU A 123 -20.27 -8.19 5.63
C LEU A 123 -20.77 -9.65 5.61
N TRP A 124 -20.21 -10.49 6.49
CA TRP A 124 -20.43 -11.94 6.50
C TRP A 124 -21.63 -12.36 7.34
N LYS A 125 -21.58 -12.05 8.65
CA LYS A 125 -22.61 -12.49 9.58
C LYS A 125 -23.55 -11.37 9.95
N ALA A 126 -24.85 -11.66 9.97
CA ALA A 126 -25.90 -10.75 10.43
C ALA A 126 -26.32 -11.10 11.84
N ARG A 127 -26.32 -10.11 12.74
CA ARG A 127 -26.78 -10.29 14.12
C ARG A 127 -27.57 -9.06 14.57
N LEU A 128 -28.86 -9.08 14.28
CA LEU A 128 -29.77 -7.97 14.62
C LEU A 128 -29.85 -7.79 16.13
N GLY A 129 -29.77 -6.53 16.60
CA GLY A 129 -29.79 -6.21 18.03
C GLY A 129 -28.50 -6.55 18.78
N ASP A 130 -27.43 -6.92 18.06
CA ASP A 130 -26.10 -7.13 18.66
C ASP A 130 -25.54 -5.80 19.19
N LYS A 131 -24.88 -5.88 20.33
CA LYS A 131 -24.25 -4.75 21.01
C LYS A 131 -22.76 -4.58 20.67
N SER A 132 -22.33 -5.16 19.58
CA SER A 132 -20.92 -5.10 19.13
C SER A 132 -20.41 -3.68 18.86
N ALA A 133 -21.34 -2.72 18.65
CA ALA A 133 -21.02 -1.31 18.58
C ALA A 133 -20.86 -0.63 19.96
N GLU A 134 -21.24 -1.28 21.07
CA GLU A 134 -21.05 -0.73 22.42
C GLU A 134 -19.55 -0.64 22.74
N GLY A 135 -19.12 0.45 23.37
CA GLY A 135 -17.71 0.70 23.68
C GLY A 135 -16.89 1.28 22.50
N LEU A 136 -17.52 1.50 21.33
CA LEU A 136 -16.86 2.17 20.21
C LEU A 136 -16.79 3.70 20.39
N GLU A 137 -17.44 4.24 21.41
CA GLU A 137 -17.24 5.64 21.84
C GLU A 137 -15.80 5.95 22.22
N ASN A 138 -15.05 4.95 22.65
CA ASN A 138 -13.59 5.07 22.92
C ASN A 138 -12.76 5.23 21.63
N TYR A 139 -13.36 4.96 20.46
CA TYR A 139 -12.81 5.25 19.15
C TYR A 139 -13.37 6.55 18.58
N GLN A 140 -13.43 7.63 19.37
CA GLN A 140 -14.02 8.91 18.97
C GLN A 140 -13.35 9.53 17.73
N ARG A 141 -12.11 9.14 17.45
CA ARG A 141 -11.31 9.60 16.30
C ARG A 141 -11.53 8.81 15.03
N VAL A 142 -12.35 7.74 15.07
CA VAL A 142 -12.55 6.87 13.92
C VAL A 142 -13.74 7.34 13.11
N GLU A 143 -13.55 7.51 11.80
CA GLU A 143 -14.63 7.82 10.87
C GLU A 143 -15.81 6.83 10.98
N PRO A 144 -17.07 7.26 10.68
CA PRO A 144 -18.23 6.38 10.79
C PRO A 144 -18.10 5.04 10.05
N LEU A 145 -17.44 5.05 8.88
CA LEU A 145 -17.17 3.84 8.10
C LEU A 145 -16.34 2.83 8.90
N ARG A 146 -15.24 3.29 9.51
CA ARG A 146 -14.35 2.43 10.29
C ARG A 146 -15.02 1.90 11.56
N LYS A 147 -15.84 2.70 12.22
CA LYS A 147 -16.66 2.24 13.37
C LYS A 147 -17.57 1.08 12.95
N ASN A 148 -18.21 1.18 11.79
CA ASN A 148 -19.05 0.11 11.27
C ASN A 148 -18.23 -1.15 10.93
N MET A 149 -17.04 -0.99 10.38
CA MET A 149 -16.13 -2.13 10.11
C MET A 149 -15.73 -2.83 11.41
N ILE A 150 -15.30 -2.10 12.44
CA ILE A 150 -14.94 -2.67 13.75
C ILE A 150 -16.16 -3.37 14.40
N ALA A 151 -17.34 -2.77 14.33
CA ALA A 151 -18.55 -3.39 14.87
C ALA A 151 -18.86 -4.71 14.15
N HIS A 152 -18.73 -4.74 12.82
CA HIS A 152 -18.99 -5.94 12.02
C HIS A 152 -17.94 -7.04 12.26
N ASP A 153 -16.67 -6.67 12.35
CA ASP A 153 -15.58 -7.56 12.74
C ASP A 153 -15.85 -8.24 14.10
N ARG A 154 -16.29 -7.48 15.11
CA ARG A 154 -16.68 -8.04 16.42
C ARG A 154 -17.82 -9.07 16.32
N VAL A 155 -18.73 -8.91 15.37
CA VAL A 155 -19.77 -9.92 15.09
C VAL A 155 -19.14 -11.16 14.44
N ASN A 156 -18.27 -10.97 13.44
CA ASN A 156 -17.62 -12.07 12.71
C ASN A 156 -16.77 -12.94 13.66
N ARG A 157 -15.98 -12.32 14.54
CA ARG A 157 -15.11 -13.01 15.52
C ARG A 157 -15.85 -13.98 16.43
N GLN A 158 -17.14 -13.80 16.67
CA GLN A 158 -17.94 -14.75 17.47
C GLN A 158 -18.08 -16.11 16.79
N TYR A 159 -17.71 -16.22 15.52
CA TYR A 159 -17.72 -17.44 14.72
C TYR A 159 -16.32 -18.04 14.52
N HIS A 160 -15.26 -17.36 14.94
CA HIS A 160 -13.89 -17.87 15.01
C HIS A 160 -13.67 -18.54 16.38
N ARG A 161 -14.28 -19.70 16.58
CA ARG A 161 -14.32 -20.40 17.89
C ARG A 161 -13.07 -21.23 18.15
N ASP A 162 -12.61 -21.91 17.11
CA ASP A 162 -11.41 -22.73 17.11
C ASP A 162 -10.44 -22.16 16.06
N GLU A 163 -9.16 -22.51 16.16
CA GLU A 163 -8.14 -22.04 15.21
C GLU A 163 -8.49 -22.34 13.75
N LYS A 164 -9.09 -23.52 13.48
CA LYS A 164 -9.55 -23.91 12.14
C LYS A 164 -10.63 -23.00 11.55
N ASP A 165 -11.30 -22.20 12.38
CA ASP A 165 -12.36 -21.28 11.96
C ASP A 165 -11.79 -19.91 11.55
N TYR A 166 -10.51 -19.64 11.84
CA TYR A 166 -9.85 -18.41 11.41
C TYR A 166 -9.65 -18.41 9.89
N PRO A 167 -9.88 -17.27 9.22
CA PRO A 167 -9.82 -17.19 7.76
C PRO A 167 -8.49 -17.68 7.17
N GLN A 168 -7.36 -17.26 7.73
CA GLN A 168 -6.04 -17.73 7.28
C GLN A 168 -5.92 -19.26 7.35
N ALA A 169 -6.34 -19.87 8.47
CA ALA A 169 -6.29 -21.32 8.64
C ALA A 169 -7.10 -22.05 7.56
N GLN A 170 -8.28 -21.53 7.21
CA GLN A 170 -9.12 -22.08 6.15
C GLN A 170 -8.48 -21.89 4.77
N CYS A 171 -7.91 -20.72 4.46
CA CYS A 171 -7.22 -20.48 3.17
C CYS A 171 -6.09 -21.50 2.96
N TYR A 172 -5.25 -21.73 3.97
CA TYR A 172 -4.18 -22.71 3.86
C TYR A 172 -4.68 -24.15 3.79
N GLN A 173 -5.77 -24.48 4.50
CA GLN A 173 -6.40 -25.80 4.38
C GLN A 173 -6.88 -26.07 2.94
N LEU A 174 -7.62 -25.14 2.34
CA LEU A 174 -8.10 -25.23 0.96
C LEU A 174 -6.92 -25.27 -0.03
N GLY A 175 -5.85 -24.50 0.23
CA GLY A 175 -4.64 -24.55 -0.59
C GLY A 175 -3.94 -25.90 -0.55
N LEU A 176 -3.85 -26.52 0.61
CA LEU A 176 -3.29 -27.88 0.76
C LEU A 176 -4.19 -28.95 0.14
N GLU A 177 -5.51 -28.75 0.18
CA GLU A 177 -6.48 -29.61 -0.52
C GLU A 177 -6.24 -29.53 -2.04
N PHE A 178 -6.20 -28.32 -2.63
CA PHE A 178 -5.87 -28.13 -4.05
C PHE A 178 -4.53 -28.81 -4.40
N LEU A 179 -3.50 -28.60 -3.61
CA LEU A 179 -2.19 -29.20 -3.84
C LEU A 179 -2.26 -30.73 -3.80
N SER A 180 -2.95 -31.33 -2.79
CA SER A 180 -3.06 -32.77 -2.64
C SER A 180 -3.76 -33.44 -3.83
N GLU A 181 -4.72 -32.76 -4.42
CA GLU A 181 -5.48 -33.26 -5.56
C GLU A 181 -4.75 -33.06 -6.91
N ASN A 182 -3.93 -31.98 -7.01
CA ASN A 182 -3.44 -31.52 -8.31
C ASN A 182 -1.90 -31.53 -8.48
N TYR A 183 -1.10 -31.86 -7.45
CA TYR A 183 0.38 -31.74 -7.53
C TYR A 183 1.00 -32.62 -8.63
N GLN A 184 0.35 -33.72 -9.01
CA GLN A 184 0.79 -34.62 -10.10
C GLN A 184 0.35 -34.14 -11.48
N GLN A 185 -0.57 -33.19 -11.56
CA GLN A 185 -1.01 -32.57 -12.82
C GLN A 185 -0.03 -31.48 -13.25
N ASP A 186 -0.17 -31.04 -14.48
CA ASP A 186 0.68 -29.99 -15.06
C ASP A 186 -0.16 -28.79 -15.52
N ASN A 187 0.50 -27.69 -15.85
CA ASN A 187 -0.11 -26.46 -16.37
C ASN A 187 -1.16 -25.83 -15.44
N TRP A 188 -0.74 -25.61 -14.19
CA TRP A 188 -1.58 -24.92 -13.21
C TRP A 188 -0.80 -23.87 -12.41
N LEU A 189 -1.55 -22.88 -11.90
CA LEU A 189 -1.12 -21.88 -10.95
C LEU A 189 -2.10 -21.82 -9.78
N LEU A 190 -1.59 -21.99 -8.57
CA LEU A 190 -2.33 -21.78 -7.32
C LEU A 190 -1.88 -20.46 -6.69
N GLN A 191 -2.82 -19.58 -6.37
CA GLN A 191 -2.58 -18.44 -5.48
C GLN A 191 -3.34 -18.63 -4.18
N ILE A 192 -2.60 -18.73 -3.08
CA ILE A 192 -3.14 -18.63 -1.72
C ILE A 192 -2.84 -17.20 -1.26
N GLU A 193 -3.88 -16.42 -1.07
CA GLU A 193 -3.80 -15.04 -0.66
C GLU A 193 -4.50 -14.85 0.67
N CYS A 194 -3.72 -14.50 1.69
CA CYS A 194 -4.25 -14.27 3.03
C CYS A 194 -4.21 -12.79 3.36
N PHE A 195 -5.30 -12.31 3.96
CA PHE A 195 -5.39 -10.96 4.49
C PHE A 195 -4.40 -10.73 5.62
N ASP A 196 -4.17 -11.77 6.46
CA ASP A 196 -3.14 -11.71 7.48
C ASP A 196 -1.73 -11.56 6.85
N PRO A 197 -0.85 -10.75 7.53
CA PRO A 197 -0.98 -10.11 8.82
C PRO A 197 -1.53 -8.67 8.82
N HIS A 198 -2.45 -8.31 7.92
CA HIS A 198 -3.17 -7.03 7.93
C HIS A 198 -3.98 -6.85 9.24
N GLU A 199 -4.27 -5.63 9.62
CA GLU A 199 -5.23 -5.37 10.71
C GLU A 199 -6.66 -5.80 10.34
N PRO A 200 -7.45 -6.23 11.31
CA PRO A 200 -7.18 -6.31 12.75
C PRO A 200 -6.22 -7.45 13.08
N PHE A 201 -5.30 -7.20 14.00
CA PHE A 201 -4.28 -8.19 14.38
C PHE A 201 -4.87 -9.26 15.30
N THR A 202 -5.86 -9.98 14.78
CA THR A 202 -6.62 -11.00 15.51
C THR A 202 -6.05 -12.38 15.24
N VAL A 203 -5.66 -13.07 16.29
CA VAL A 203 -4.99 -14.37 16.21
C VAL A 203 -5.43 -15.26 17.36
N PRO A 204 -5.41 -16.61 17.21
CA PRO A 204 -5.70 -17.53 18.31
C PRO A 204 -4.82 -17.27 19.54
N ASP A 205 -5.40 -17.44 20.74
CA ASP A 205 -4.76 -17.12 22.02
C ASP A 205 -3.40 -17.82 22.23
N ARG A 206 -3.20 -19.02 21.65
CA ARG A 206 -1.92 -19.71 21.74
C ARG A 206 -0.75 -18.92 21.16
N PHE A 207 -0.97 -18.19 20.06
CA PHE A 207 0.07 -17.35 19.45
C PHE A 207 0.30 -16.08 20.27
N LYS A 208 -0.77 -15.48 20.83
CA LYS A 208 -0.63 -14.36 21.78
C LYS A 208 0.21 -14.76 22.99
N ALA A 209 -0.06 -15.94 23.54
CA ALA A 209 0.70 -16.47 24.68
C ALA A 209 2.18 -16.71 24.38
N MET A 210 2.56 -17.00 23.13
CA MET A 210 3.96 -17.14 22.73
C MET A 210 4.73 -15.81 22.75
N VAL A 211 4.04 -14.68 22.56
CA VAL A 211 4.63 -13.33 22.57
C VAL A 211 4.50 -12.71 23.96
N ASP A 212 3.29 -12.59 24.45
CA ASP A 212 2.97 -12.01 25.75
C ASP A 212 1.57 -12.48 26.20
N PRO A 213 1.45 -13.32 27.26
CA PRO A 213 0.16 -13.80 27.74
C PRO A 213 -0.85 -12.70 28.11
N SER A 214 -0.40 -11.48 28.40
CA SER A 214 -1.30 -10.37 28.71
C SER A 214 -2.14 -9.91 27.51
N LEU A 215 -1.73 -10.26 26.28
CA LEU A 215 -2.45 -9.95 25.06
C LEU A 215 -3.80 -10.68 24.93
N ILE A 216 -3.98 -11.81 25.62
CA ILE A 216 -5.25 -12.57 25.59
C ILE A 216 -6.43 -11.69 26.04
N THR A 217 -6.18 -10.76 26.97
CA THR A 217 -7.19 -9.83 27.47
C THR A 217 -7.07 -8.42 26.87
N SER A 218 -6.12 -8.18 25.99
CA SER A 218 -5.95 -6.88 25.30
C SER A 218 -7.05 -6.68 24.27
N GLN A 219 -7.52 -5.43 24.16
CA GLN A 219 -8.49 -4.99 23.17
C GLN A 219 -7.84 -4.20 22.02
N TYR A 220 -6.50 -4.07 22.03
CA TYR A 220 -5.76 -3.24 21.10
C TYR A 220 -5.19 -4.07 19.93
N ASP A 221 -6.06 -4.36 18.98
CA ASP A 221 -5.75 -5.09 17.74
C ASP A 221 -6.14 -4.32 16.46
N TRP A 222 -6.80 -3.16 16.63
CA TRP A 222 -7.11 -2.22 15.55
C TRP A 222 -6.26 -0.95 15.71
N PRO A 223 -5.18 -0.79 14.91
CA PRO A 223 -4.33 0.39 14.99
C PRO A 223 -5.04 1.65 14.50
N ASP A 224 -4.77 2.79 15.13
CA ASP A 224 -5.12 4.08 14.55
C ASP A 224 -4.10 4.48 13.50
N TYR A 225 -4.56 5.06 12.40
CA TYR A 225 -3.69 5.63 11.39
C TYR A 225 -3.45 7.11 11.73
N CYS A 226 -2.33 7.40 12.35
CA CYS A 226 -2.07 8.76 12.85
C CYS A 226 -0.58 9.01 13.11
N ALA A 227 -0.25 10.29 13.31
CA ALA A 227 1.00 10.68 13.93
C ALA A 227 0.98 10.31 15.42
N ILE A 228 2.14 9.89 15.95
CA ILE A 228 2.36 9.52 17.35
C ILE A 228 3.21 10.60 18.01
N GLU A 229 2.88 10.97 19.24
CA GLU A 229 3.71 11.91 20.00
C GLU A 229 5.10 11.33 20.29
N PRO A 230 6.18 12.06 19.98
CA PRO A 230 7.54 11.61 20.28
C PRO A 230 7.71 11.28 21.77
N GLY A 231 8.17 10.06 22.06
CA GLY A 231 8.43 9.62 23.44
C GLY A 231 7.18 9.18 24.21
N SER A 232 6.01 9.11 23.58
CA SER A 232 4.84 8.51 24.21
C SER A 232 5.06 7.01 24.43
N SER A 233 4.88 6.55 25.66
CA SER A 233 4.82 5.12 26.00
C SER A 233 3.38 4.63 25.92
N ASP A 234 2.85 4.56 24.71
CA ASP A 234 1.46 4.16 24.53
C ASP A 234 1.34 2.63 24.64
N LYS A 235 0.62 2.18 25.67
CA LYS A 235 0.29 0.76 25.86
C LYS A 235 -0.44 0.20 24.64
N LYS A 236 -1.29 1.00 23.98
CA LYS A 236 -2.03 0.61 22.79
C LYS A 236 -1.07 0.24 21.67
N LEU A 237 -0.13 1.13 21.31
CA LEU A 237 0.86 0.86 20.28
C LEU A 237 1.71 -0.38 20.60
N SER A 238 2.13 -0.53 21.87
CA SER A 238 2.88 -1.71 22.32
C SER A 238 2.08 -3.01 22.16
N ASP A 239 0.80 -3.01 22.50
CA ASP A 239 -0.05 -4.19 22.36
C ASP A 239 -0.34 -4.49 20.88
N GLU A 240 -0.53 -3.48 20.04
CA GLU A 240 -0.69 -3.62 18.59
C GLU A 240 0.54 -4.24 17.93
N GLN A 241 1.75 -3.75 18.26
CA GLN A 241 3.01 -4.33 17.80
C GLN A 241 3.14 -5.81 18.18
N LYS A 242 2.79 -6.16 19.41
CA LYS A 242 2.85 -7.53 19.92
C LYS A 242 1.77 -8.43 19.30
N ASN A 243 0.55 -7.92 19.09
CA ASN A 243 -0.51 -8.66 18.38
C ASN A 243 -0.12 -8.93 16.92
N TYR A 244 0.48 -7.95 16.23
CA TYR A 244 1.04 -8.15 14.91
C TYR A 244 2.15 -9.23 14.93
N GLN A 245 3.03 -9.21 15.91
CA GLN A 245 4.06 -10.24 16.07
C GLN A 245 3.45 -11.63 16.30
N ALA A 246 2.39 -11.74 17.10
CA ALA A 246 1.68 -13.00 17.31
C ALA A 246 1.02 -13.50 16.01
N LEU A 247 0.49 -12.59 15.20
CA LEU A 247 -0.08 -12.93 13.89
C LEU A 247 1.00 -13.38 12.89
N LEU A 248 2.20 -12.79 12.93
CA LEU A 248 3.35 -13.24 12.14
C LEU A 248 3.78 -14.67 12.49
N LEU A 249 3.70 -15.07 13.77
CA LEU A 249 3.98 -16.46 14.18
C LEU A 249 2.96 -17.44 13.60
N MET A 250 1.69 -17.03 13.46
CA MET A 250 0.68 -17.82 12.76
C MET A 250 1.01 -17.89 11.25
N CYS A 251 1.36 -16.78 10.61
CA CYS A 251 1.79 -16.77 9.22
C CYS A 251 2.98 -17.72 8.98
N ASP A 252 3.98 -17.70 9.87
CA ASP A 252 5.14 -18.58 9.80
C ASP A 252 4.76 -20.06 9.88
N GLU A 253 3.88 -20.43 10.83
CA GLU A 253 3.45 -21.82 11.00
C GLU A 253 2.69 -22.32 9.76
N TYR A 254 1.77 -21.51 9.22
CA TYR A 254 0.98 -21.91 8.06
C TYR A 254 1.81 -21.93 6.77
N LEU A 255 2.77 -21.03 6.61
CA LEU A 255 3.81 -21.12 5.58
C LEU A 255 4.54 -22.47 5.65
N GLY A 256 4.92 -22.90 6.87
CA GLY A 256 5.58 -24.18 7.11
C GLY A 256 4.83 -25.37 6.55
N LYS A 257 3.50 -25.40 6.64
CA LYS A 257 2.67 -26.49 6.11
C LYS A 257 2.79 -26.62 4.58
N VAL A 258 2.90 -25.50 3.86
CA VAL A 258 3.11 -25.52 2.40
C VAL A 258 4.52 -25.98 2.07
N LEU A 259 5.54 -25.50 2.82
CA LEU A 259 6.92 -25.95 2.62
C LEU A 259 7.08 -27.46 2.91
N ASP A 260 6.38 -27.99 3.93
CA ASP A 260 6.34 -29.43 4.21
C ASP A 260 5.73 -30.21 3.04
N PHE A 261 4.69 -29.69 2.42
CA PHE A 261 4.11 -30.30 1.23
C PHE A 261 5.08 -30.29 0.05
N PHE A 262 5.79 -29.19 -0.17
CA PHE A 262 6.83 -29.09 -1.20
C PHE A 262 7.92 -30.14 -1.01
N ASP A 263 8.42 -30.30 0.21
CA ASP A 263 9.43 -31.31 0.56
C ASP A 263 8.91 -32.73 0.39
N ALA A 264 7.72 -33.03 0.93
CA ALA A 264 7.15 -34.36 0.89
C ALA A 264 6.86 -34.86 -0.54
N HIS A 265 6.49 -33.95 -1.44
CA HIS A 265 6.13 -34.26 -2.83
C HIS A 265 7.18 -33.83 -3.86
N ASN A 266 8.35 -33.36 -3.40
CA ASN A 266 9.48 -33.00 -4.25
C ASN A 266 9.16 -31.91 -5.29
N LEU A 267 8.30 -30.95 -4.90
CA LEU A 267 7.81 -29.90 -5.81
C LEU A 267 8.89 -28.88 -6.22
N TRP A 268 9.95 -28.81 -5.46
CA TRP A 268 11.11 -27.95 -5.80
C TRP A 268 11.71 -28.25 -7.19
N GLN A 269 11.48 -29.44 -7.76
CA GLN A 269 12.03 -29.82 -9.04
C GLN A 269 11.35 -29.16 -10.23
N ASP A 270 10.05 -28.87 -10.14
CA ASP A 270 9.25 -28.48 -11.30
C ASP A 270 8.17 -27.42 -11.02
N THR A 271 8.16 -26.87 -9.82
CA THR A 271 7.14 -25.90 -9.38
C THR A 271 7.80 -24.58 -8.98
N LEU A 272 7.36 -23.49 -9.61
CA LEU A 272 7.70 -22.13 -9.21
C LEU A 272 7.02 -21.82 -7.87
N LEU A 273 7.74 -21.24 -6.91
CA LEU A 273 7.17 -20.72 -5.67
C LEU A 273 7.50 -19.24 -5.55
N ILE A 274 6.49 -18.40 -5.36
CA ILE A 274 6.62 -16.98 -5.03
C ILE A 274 5.98 -16.74 -3.66
N VAL A 275 6.69 -16.05 -2.76
CA VAL A 275 6.16 -15.57 -1.50
C VAL A 275 6.38 -14.08 -1.43
N ASN A 276 5.30 -13.31 -1.35
CA ASN A 276 5.32 -11.86 -1.45
C ASN A 276 4.23 -11.19 -0.60
N THR A 277 4.21 -9.87 -0.64
CA THR A 277 3.19 -9.01 -0.04
C THR A 277 2.93 -7.80 -0.93
N ASP A 278 1.85 -7.10 -0.66
CA ASP A 278 1.44 -5.89 -1.37
C ASP A 278 2.07 -4.60 -0.82
N HIS A 279 2.28 -4.49 0.49
CA HIS A 279 2.95 -3.37 1.18
C HIS A 279 3.27 -3.75 2.63
N GLY A 280 3.96 -2.86 3.33
CA GLY A 280 4.21 -2.95 4.76
C GLY A 280 3.32 -2.03 5.59
N PHE A 281 3.77 -1.75 6.82
CA PHE A 281 3.07 -0.95 7.82
C PHE A 281 4.06 -0.28 8.78
N MET A 282 3.71 0.86 9.34
CA MET A 282 4.50 1.57 10.34
C MET A 282 3.89 1.38 11.74
N PHE A 283 4.73 0.97 12.68
CA PHE A 283 4.38 0.69 14.07
C PHE A 283 5.09 1.64 15.04
N GLY A 284 5.10 2.93 14.75
CA GLY A 284 5.77 3.95 15.55
C GLY A 284 7.06 4.48 14.94
N GLU A 285 7.56 3.87 13.89
CA GLU A 285 8.71 4.38 13.16
C GLU A 285 8.41 5.81 12.67
N LYS A 286 9.39 6.73 12.82
CA LYS A 286 9.24 8.15 12.47
C LYS A 286 8.02 8.84 13.11
N ASN A 287 7.57 8.31 14.25
CA ASN A 287 6.37 8.77 14.98
C ASN A 287 5.08 8.64 14.16
N TRP A 288 4.93 7.56 13.38
CA TRP A 288 3.71 7.26 12.62
C TRP A 288 3.20 5.85 12.92
N SER A 289 1.89 5.70 12.95
CA SER A 289 1.19 4.41 12.91
C SER A 289 0.29 4.35 11.67
N GLY A 290 0.32 3.21 10.97
CA GLY A 290 -0.50 3.02 9.78
C GLY A 290 0.30 2.88 8.49
N LYS A 291 -0.37 3.07 7.35
CA LYS A 291 0.21 2.85 6.02
C LYS A 291 -0.16 3.90 4.95
N SER A 292 -1.09 4.80 5.23
CA SER A 292 -1.65 5.67 4.18
C SER A 292 -1.80 7.14 4.56
N VAL A 293 -1.43 7.54 5.77
CA VAL A 293 -1.58 8.92 6.26
C VAL A 293 -0.25 9.69 6.38
N MET A 294 0.82 9.09 5.90
CA MET A 294 2.19 9.62 5.93
C MET A 294 2.89 9.42 4.58
N PRO A 295 4.03 10.07 4.33
CA PRO A 295 4.87 9.77 3.15
C PRO A 295 5.24 8.29 3.07
N VAL A 296 5.46 7.82 1.84
CA VAL A 296 5.69 6.39 1.58
C VAL A 296 7.14 6.03 1.91
N TYR A 297 7.39 5.82 3.20
CA TYR A 297 8.69 5.36 3.70
C TYR A 297 8.96 3.89 3.39
N ASN A 298 10.20 3.46 3.54
CA ASN A 298 10.63 2.09 3.24
C ASN A 298 9.90 1.03 4.09
N GLU A 299 9.43 1.35 5.29
CA GLU A 299 8.62 0.43 6.10
C GLU A 299 7.33 0.01 5.38
N ILE A 300 6.83 0.86 4.49
CA ILE A 300 5.63 0.59 3.69
C ILE A 300 5.98 0.05 2.31
N ALA A 301 6.98 0.65 1.65
CA ALA A 301 7.26 0.42 0.24
C ALA A 301 8.30 -0.66 -0.05
N HIS A 302 9.29 -0.85 0.82
CA HIS A 302 10.36 -1.81 0.67
C HIS A 302 9.95 -3.13 1.33
N VAL A 303 9.47 -4.07 0.52
CA VAL A 303 8.75 -5.27 0.97
C VAL A 303 9.58 -6.55 0.80
N PRO A 304 9.27 -7.62 1.57
CA PRO A 304 9.91 -8.90 1.39
C PRO A 304 9.46 -9.58 0.08
N PHE A 305 10.41 -10.25 -0.56
CA PHE A 305 10.13 -11.06 -1.74
C PHE A 305 11.06 -12.27 -1.79
N PHE A 306 10.45 -13.44 -1.97
CA PHE A 306 11.14 -14.72 -2.07
C PHE A 306 10.65 -15.46 -3.31
N ILE A 307 11.57 -16.02 -4.08
CA ILE A 307 11.23 -16.81 -5.26
C ILE A 307 12.11 -18.04 -5.39
N TRP A 308 11.47 -19.19 -5.58
CA TRP A 308 12.11 -20.39 -6.10
C TRP A 308 11.72 -20.57 -7.56
N HIS A 309 12.70 -20.61 -8.42
CA HIS A 309 12.49 -20.82 -9.85
C HIS A 309 13.20 -22.11 -10.28
N PRO A 310 12.46 -23.17 -10.70
CA PRO A 310 13.08 -24.47 -10.96
C PRO A 310 14.09 -24.46 -12.11
N HIS A 311 13.99 -23.52 -13.05
CA HIS A 311 14.98 -23.36 -14.13
C HIS A 311 16.22 -22.56 -13.69
N TYR A 312 16.17 -21.85 -12.58
CA TYR A 312 17.27 -21.07 -12.00
C TYR A 312 17.40 -21.42 -10.51
N PRO A 313 18.02 -22.57 -10.18
CA PRO A 313 18.02 -23.11 -8.81
C PRO A 313 19.02 -22.36 -7.90
N CYS A 314 18.72 -21.11 -7.58
CA CYS A 314 19.54 -20.22 -6.76
C CYS A 314 19.10 -20.21 -5.29
N ALA A 315 18.93 -21.39 -4.68
CA ALA A 315 18.55 -21.54 -3.28
C ALA A 315 19.51 -20.86 -2.31
N GLY A 316 18.98 -20.14 -1.31
CA GLY A 316 19.77 -19.47 -0.27
C GLY A 316 20.58 -18.27 -0.76
N GLN A 317 20.40 -17.84 -1.99
CA GLN A 317 21.08 -16.67 -2.53
C GLN A 317 20.26 -15.40 -2.36
N THR A 318 20.94 -14.26 -2.31
CA THR A 318 20.31 -12.94 -2.29
C THR A 318 20.52 -12.20 -3.60
N ARG A 319 19.59 -11.30 -3.94
CA ARG A 319 19.66 -10.41 -5.10
C ARG A 319 19.47 -8.96 -4.65
N ASN A 320 20.27 -8.08 -5.25
CA ASN A 320 20.30 -6.66 -4.89
C ASN A 320 19.78 -5.75 -6.01
N ALA A 321 19.56 -6.29 -7.21
CA ALA A 321 18.93 -5.55 -8.29
C ALA A 321 17.51 -5.09 -7.89
N LEU A 322 17.13 -3.91 -8.37
CA LEU A 322 15.78 -3.36 -8.15
C LEU A 322 14.73 -4.22 -8.87
N ALA A 323 13.62 -4.49 -8.18
CA ALA A 323 12.47 -5.22 -8.70
C ALA A 323 11.17 -4.74 -8.06
N GLN A 324 10.05 -4.95 -8.73
CA GLN A 324 8.73 -4.48 -8.30
C GLN A 324 7.61 -5.50 -8.55
N MET A 325 6.42 -5.23 -7.98
CA MET A 325 5.26 -6.12 -8.08
C MET A 325 4.85 -6.42 -9.53
N HIS A 326 4.86 -5.45 -10.43
CA HIS A 326 4.46 -5.66 -11.84
C HIS A 326 5.46 -6.54 -12.63
N ASP A 327 6.69 -6.73 -12.14
CA ASP A 327 7.65 -7.68 -12.69
C ASP A 327 7.26 -9.13 -12.43
N VAL A 328 6.50 -9.39 -11.37
CA VAL A 328 5.96 -10.72 -11.06
C VAL A 328 5.07 -11.21 -12.20
N THR A 329 4.25 -10.33 -12.76
CA THR A 329 3.41 -10.62 -13.92
C THR A 329 4.23 -11.08 -15.12
N ALA A 330 5.26 -10.32 -15.47
CA ALA A 330 6.15 -10.68 -16.58
C ALA A 330 6.92 -11.99 -16.31
N THR A 331 7.28 -12.24 -15.05
CA THR A 331 7.93 -13.49 -14.61
C THR A 331 7.01 -14.70 -14.77
N LEU A 332 5.74 -14.56 -14.41
CA LEU A 332 4.74 -15.63 -14.60
C LEU A 332 4.52 -15.94 -16.08
N LEU A 333 4.40 -14.90 -16.91
CA LEU A 333 4.25 -15.08 -18.36
C LEU A 333 5.48 -15.77 -18.98
N ASP A 334 6.68 -15.32 -18.61
CA ASP A 334 7.95 -15.92 -19.03
C ASP A 334 8.03 -17.40 -18.60
N TYR A 335 7.74 -17.68 -17.35
CA TYR A 335 7.74 -19.05 -16.81
C TYR A 335 6.80 -19.98 -17.57
N PHE A 336 5.59 -19.52 -17.91
CA PHE A 336 4.61 -20.32 -18.65
C PHE A 336 4.74 -20.21 -20.17
N ASN A 337 5.78 -19.57 -20.71
CA ASN A 337 6.03 -19.33 -22.14
C ASN A 337 4.87 -18.60 -22.83
N VAL A 338 4.27 -17.63 -22.17
CA VAL A 338 3.23 -16.74 -22.71
C VAL A 338 3.81 -15.36 -22.98
N ALA A 339 3.64 -14.85 -24.19
CA ALA A 339 4.17 -13.54 -24.54
C ALA A 339 3.42 -12.42 -23.77
N PRO A 340 4.14 -11.42 -23.22
CA PRO A 340 3.51 -10.24 -22.63
C PRO A 340 2.79 -9.41 -23.70
N THR A 341 1.84 -8.58 -23.28
CA THR A 341 1.20 -7.60 -24.16
C THR A 341 1.99 -6.30 -24.24
N GLU A 342 1.72 -5.49 -25.27
CA GLU A 342 2.40 -4.20 -25.47
C GLU A 342 2.14 -3.19 -24.33
N THR A 343 1.06 -3.35 -23.58
CA THR A 343 0.71 -2.45 -22.45
C THR A 343 1.40 -2.82 -21.14
N MET A 344 2.07 -3.96 -21.06
CA MET A 344 2.84 -4.39 -19.89
C MET A 344 4.21 -3.70 -19.87
N THR A 345 4.58 -3.15 -18.73
CA THR A 345 5.85 -2.43 -18.53
C THR A 345 6.82 -3.18 -17.60
N GLY A 346 6.35 -4.22 -16.90
CA GLY A 346 7.17 -5.07 -16.05
C GLY A 346 8.11 -5.98 -16.87
N HIS A 347 9.18 -6.42 -16.24
CA HIS A 347 10.21 -7.28 -16.84
C HIS A 347 10.34 -8.59 -16.05
N SER A 348 10.56 -9.71 -16.76
CA SER A 348 10.82 -10.98 -16.08
C SER A 348 12.03 -10.88 -15.12
N LEU A 349 11.85 -11.41 -13.92
CA LEU A 349 12.89 -11.49 -12.89
C LEU A 349 13.95 -12.57 -13.20
N SER A 350 13.82 -13.33 -14.28
CA SER A 350 14.69 -14.47 -14.62
C SER A 350 16.16 -14.09 -14.63
N ARG A 351 16.54 -12.92 -15.18
CA ARG A 351 17.92 -12.43 -15.20
C ARG A 351 18.42 -12.05 -13.80
N ILE A 352 17.58 -11.41 -13.02
CA ILE A 352 17.91 -11.04 -11.63
C ILE A 352 18.10 -12.33 -10.83
N ILE A 353 17.21 -13.31 -10.95
CA ILE A 353 17.32 -14.60 -10.25
C ILE A 353 18.61 -15.31 -10.62
N ALA A 354 18.94 -15.36 -11.91
CA ALA A 354 20.12 -16.10 -12.40
C ALA A 354 21.44 -15.51 -11.91
N ASP A 355 21.66 -14.21 -12.08
CA ASP A 355 22.98 -13.59 -11.89
C ASP A 355 22.97 -12.17 -11.29
N ASP A 356 21.85 -11.72 -10.72
CA ASP A 356 21.65 -10.36 -10.17
C ASP A 356 21.75 -9.23 -11.22
N THR A 357 21.58 -9.55 -12.51
CA THR A 357 21.58 -8.55 -13.58
C THR A 357 20.31 -7.72 -13.53
N SER A 358 20.43 -6.42 -13.29
CA SER A 358 19.30 -5.50 -13.18
C SER A 358 18.50 -5.38 -14.48
N ASN A 359 17.20 -5.27 -14.37
CA ASN A 359 16.28 -4.92 -15.44
C ASN A 359 16.04 -3.40 -15.55
N ALA A 360 16.25 -2.66 -14.46
CA ALA A 360 16.06 -1.22 -14.36
C ALA A 360 17.08 -0.61 -13.40
N ASP A 361 17.57 0.58 -13.71
CA ASP A 361 18.48 1.33 -12.86
C ASP A 361 17.73 2.18 -11.83
N GLU A 362 16.46 2.47 -12.10
CA GLU A 362 15.55 3.21 -11.23
C GLU A 362 14.12 2.70 -11.32
N ILE A 363 13.35 2.89 -10.26
CA ILE A 363 11.94 2.50 -10.14
C ILE A 363 11.11 3.60 -9.47
N ILE A 364 9.79 3.60 -9.75
CA ILE A 364 8.83 4.51 -9.10
C ILE A 364 7.70 3.76 -8.42
N PHE A 365 7.17 4.37 -7.36
CA PHE A 365 6.03 3.84 -6.62
C PHE A 365 5.26 4.98 -5.91
N GLY A 366 4.04 4.69 -5.47
CA GLY A 366 3.25 5.68 -4.72
C GLY A 366 1.78 5.33 -4.57
N TYR A 367 1.07 6.29 -3.98
CA TYR A 367 -0.39 6.34 -3.94
C TYR A 367 -0.90 7.32 -4.98
N PHE A 368 -2.07 7.05 -5.54
CA PHE A 368 -2.76 7.99 -6.41
C PHE A 368 -2.94 9.35 -5.75
N GLY A 369 -2.45 10.41 -6.41
CA GLY A 369 -2.58 11.79 -5.96
C GLY A 369 -1.70 12.19 -4.75
N ALA A 370 -0.84 11.31 -4.26
CA ALA A 370 0.15 11.61 -3.22
C ALA A 370 1.55 11.87 -3.81
N HIS A 371 2.62 11.60 -3.05
CA HIS A 371 3.98 11.63 -3.62
C HIS A 371 4.15 10.59 -4.72
N VAL A 372 4.91 10.94 -5.75
CA VAL A 372 5.53 9.96 -6.62
C VAL A 372 6.97 9.79 -6.17
N THR A 373 7.32 8.59 -5.77
CA THR A 373 8.64 8.28 -5.22
C THR A 373 9.48 7.60 -6.27
N VAL A 374 10.74 8.01 -6.44
CA VAL A 374 11.75 7.34 -7.28
C VAL A 374 12.95 6.92 -6.43
N THR A 375 13.51 5.75 -6.75
CA THR A 375 14.77 5.29 -6.15
C THR A 375 15.68 4.64 -7.20
N ASP A 376 16.99 4.84 -7.04
CA ASP A 376 18.04 4.12 -7.75
C ASP A 376 18.71 3.04 -6.88
N GLY A 377 18.06 2.68 -5.77
CA GLY A 377 18.57 1.72 -4.77
C GLY A 377 19.47 2.37 -3.71
N ARG A 378 20.08 3.52 -3.98
CA ARG A 378 20.85 4.30 -3.00
C ARG A 378 20.12 5.55 -2.56
N TYR A 379 19.68 6.35 -3.51
CA TYR A 379 18.92 7.56 -3.21
C TYR A 379 17.43 7.34 -3.40
N LEU A 380 16.65 7.93 -2.52
CA LEU A 380 15.20 7.89 -2.60
C LEU A 380 14.67 9.32 -2.58
N TYR A 381 13.85 9.65 -3.57
CA TYR A 381 13.27 10.97 -3.72
C TYR A 381 11.75 10.90 -3.84
N MET A 382 11.06 11.57 -2.93
CA MET A 382 9.61 11.68 -2.91
C MET A 382 9.21 13.04 -3.48
N ARG A 383 8.66 13.04 -4.68
CA ARG A 383 8.18 14.25 -5.35
C ARG A 383 6.76 14.57 -4.93
N ALA A 384 6.57 15.73 -4.30
CA ALA A 384 5.26 16.25 -3.95
C ALA A 384 4.57 16.91 -5.16
N ASN A 385 3.27 17.13 -5.06
CA ASN A 385 2.53 17.96 -5.99
C ASN A 385 3.00 19.44 -5.94
N ALA A 386 2.98 20.10 -7.09
CA ALA A 386 3.49 21.48 -7.22
C ALA A 386 2.62 22.54 -6.53
N CYS A 387 1.29 22.35 -6.56
CA CYS A 387 0.31 23.29 -6.02
C CYS A 387 -0.38 22.71 -4.77
N TYR A 388 -0.66 23.56 -3.79
CA TYR A 388 -1.29 23.15 -2.53
C TYR A 388 -2.66 22.47 -2.68
N ASP A 389 -3.42 22.81 -3.72
CA ASP A 389 -4.74 22.24 -4.04
C ASP A 389 -4.67 20.88 -4.75
N ASN A 390 -3.45 20.38 -5.01
CA ASN A 390 -3.17 19.10 -5.66
C ASN A 390 -3.85 18.94 -7.03
N LYS A 391 -3.91 20.01 -7.81
CA LYS A 391 -4.52 20.00 -9.15
C LYS A 391 -3.47 20.25 -10.25
N PRO A 392 -3.74 19.73 -11.46
CA PRO A 392 -4.87 18.86 -11.84
C PRO A 392 -4.71 17.42 -11.30
N LEU A 393 -5.79 16.78 -10.93
CA LEU A 393 -5.80 15.37 -10.55
C LEU A 393 -7.05 14.71 -11.14
N TYR A 394 -6.86 13.68 -11.96
CA TYR A 394 -7.93 12.97 -12.66
C TYR A 394 -7.78 11.46 -12.59
N GLU A 395 -8.90 10.77 -12.56
CA GLU A 395 -8.98 9.32 -12.73
C GLU A 395 -9.50 9.00 -14.13
N TYR A 396 -8.93 7.95 -14.75
CA TYR A 396 -9.28 7.51 -16.10
C TYR A 396 -9.88 6.11 -16.03
N THR A 397 -11.14 5.95 -16.48
CA THR A 397 -11.90 4.73 -16.25
C THR A 397 -13.00 4.50 -17.28
N LEU A 398 -13.30 3.24 -17.55
CA LEU A 398 -14.55 2.79 -18.20
C LEU A 398 -15.52 2.16 -17.19
N MET A 399 -15.09 2.03 -15.94
CA MET A 399 -15.84 1.43 -14.84
C MET A 399 -16.15 2.54 -13.80
N PRO A 400 -17.32 3.22 -13.87
CA PRO A 400 -17.64 4.37 -13.01
C PRO A 400 -17.94 3.92 -11.56
N MET A 401 -16.97 3.30 -10.93
CA MET A 401 -17.05 2.79 -9.57
C MET A 401 -15.69 2.89 -8.87
N ARG A 402 -15.76 2.98 -7.56
CA ARG A 402 -14.64 2.77 -6.67
C ARG A 402 -14.60 1.32 -6.22
N MET A 403 -13.66 0.94 -5.38
CA MET A 403 -13.63 -0.42 -4.84
C MET A 403 -14.92 -0.76 -4.08
N ARG A 404 -15.36 0.11 -3.17
CA ARG A 404 -16.46 -0.15 -2.22
C ARG A 404 -17.82 0.42 -2.63
N ARG A 405 -17.93 1.14 -3.74
CA ARG A 405 -19.18 1.79 -4.17
C ARG A 405 -19.12 2.28 -5.62
N MET A 406 -20.27 2.50 -6.21
CA MET A 406 -20.39 3.24 -7.47
C MET A 406 -19.98 4.71 -7.28
N PHE A 407 -19.57 5.38 -8.35
CA PHE A 407 -19.42 6.82 -8.35
C PHE A 407 -20.78 7.48 -8.08
N ASN A 408 -20.78 8.55 -7.32
CA ASN A 408 -21.97 9.34 -7.12
C ASN A 408 -22.12 10.43 -8.20
N LYS A 409 -23.27 11.11 -8.19
CA LYS A 409 -23.59 12.17 -9.17
C LYS A 409 -22.54 13.28 -9.16
N ASP A 410 -22.06 13.70 -8.00
CA ASP A 410 -21.17 14.85 -7.86
C ASP A 410 -19.76 14.53 -8.38
N GLU A 411 -19.35 13.27 -8.33
CA GLU A 411 -18.09 12.80 -8.94
C GLU A 411 -18.16 12.79 -10.47
N LEU A 412 -19.33 12.54 -11.04
CA LEU A 412 -19.52 12.38 -12.49
C LEU A 412 -19.97 13.67 -13.20
N VAL A 413 -20.45 14.68 -12.49
CA VAL A 413 -21.03 15.88 -13.09
C VAL A 413 -20.03 16.66 -13.96
N ASN A 414 -18.75 16.59 -13.62
CA ASN A 414 -17.66 17.26 -14.34
C ASN A 414 -16.76 16.27 -15.10
N MET A 415 -17.26 15.08 -15.45
CA MET A 415 -16.49 14.13 -16.25
C MET A 415 -16.31 14.62 -17.68
N GLU A 416 -15.16 14.29 -18.25
CA GLU A 416 -14.80 14.51 -19.64
C GLU A 416 -14.50 13.18 -20.32
N ILE A 417 -14.32 13.17 -21.64
CA ILE A 417 -13.85 12.01 -22.40
C ILE A 417 -12.40 12.23 -22.79
N GLU A 418 -11.53 11.28 -22.44
CA GLU A 418 -10.13 11.25 -22.86
C GLU A 418 -9.94 10.18 -23.95
N HIS A 419 -9.21 10.52 -25.03
CA HIS A 419 -9.04 9.65 -26.20
C HIS A 419 -7.58 9.22 -26.44
N HIS A 420 -6.62 9.78 -25.73
CA HIS A 420 -5.22 9.73 -26.15
C HIS A 420 -4.26 9.09 -25.14
N LEU A 421 -4.76 8.17 -24.32
CA LEU A 421 -3.91 7.45 -23.38
C LEU A 421 -3.38 6.15 -24.03
N PRO A 422 -2.05 5.93 -24.08
CA PRO A 422 -1.46 4.76 -24.76
C PRO A 422 -1.98 3.43 -24.19
N PHE A 423 -2.08 3.33 -22.88
CA PHE A 423 -2.47 2.10 -22.19
C PHE A 423 -3.94 1.72 -22.34
N THR A 424 -4.81 2.59 -22.87
CA THR A 424 -6.23 2.30 -23.06
C THR A 424 -6.52 1.57 -24.39
N LYS A 425 -5.49 1.22 -25.17
CA LYS A 425 -5.61 0.52 -26.45
C LYS A 425 -6.53 1.22 -27.45
N GLY A 426 -6.51 2.56 -27.43
CA GLY A 426 -7.35 3.41 -28.29
C GLY A 426 -8.81 3.51 -27.85
N MET A 427 -9.18 2.95 -26.70
CA MET A 427 -10.52 3.12 -26.15
C MET A 427 -10.64 4.53 -25.53
N PRO A 428 -11.70 5.29 -25.87
CA PRO A 428 -12.03 6.51 -25.14
C PRO A 428 -12.46 6.14 -23.71
N VAL A 429 -12.01 6.92 -22.73
CA VAL A 429 -12.29 6.68 -21.32
C VAL A 429 -12.88 7.90 -20.65
N LEU A 430 -13.60 7.72 -19.58
CA LEU A 430 -14.03 8.80 -18.71
C LEU A 430 -12.82 9.38 -18.00
N LYS A 431 -12.67 10.69 -18.07
CA LYS A 431 -11.74 11.49 -17.28
C LYS A 431 -12.55 12.15 -16.17
N VAL A 432 -12.35 11.70 -14.95
CA VAL A 432 -13.15 12.09 -13.78
C VAL A 432 -12.26 12.86 -12.81
N PRO A 433 -12.67 14.04 -12.30
CA PRO A 433 -11.91 14.73 -11.27
C PRO A 433 -11.60 13.81 -10.09
N GLY A 434 -10.32 13.59 -9.84
CA GLY A 434 -9.83 12.71 -8.78
C GLY A 434 -9.79 13.43 -7.44
N GLN A 435 -9.81 12.63 -6.38
CA GLN A 435 -9.56 13.09 -5.02
C GLN A 435 -8.35 12.34 -4.47
N ALA A 436 -7.35 13.05 -3.98
CA ALA A 436 -6.26 12.44 -3.22
C ALA A 436 -6.86 11.87 -1.94
N GLY A 437 -6.75 10.54 -1.78
CA GLY A 437 -7.50 9.83 -0.73
C GLY A 437 -6.84 9.83 0.62
N PHE A 438 -5.52 10.04 0.73
CA PHE A 438 -4.82 9.62 1.92
C PHE A 438 -4.15 10.76 2.69
N TYR A 439 -3.22 11.49 2.09
CA TYR A 439 -2.53 12.60 2.74
C TYR A 439 -2.10 13.67 1.73
N SER A 440 -1.78 14.85 2.23
CA SER A 440 -1.27 15.95 1.38
C SER A 440 0.24 15.87 1.22
N ALA A 441 0.70 15.41 0.06
CA ALA A 441 2.13 15.40 -0.25
C ALA A 441 2.74 16.80 -0.23
N TRP A 442 1.99 17.82 -0.65
CA TRP A 442 2.45 19.21 -0.63
C TRP A 442 2.82 19.69 0.78
N ALA A 443 2.12 19.24 1.81
CA ALA A 443 2.42 19.61 3.19
C ALA A 443 3.81 19.14 3.64
N HIS A 444 4.16 17.91 3.26
CA HIS A 444 5.48 17.33 3.57
C HIS A 444 6.58 17.87 2.66
N GLY A 445 6.23 18.33 1.45
CA GLY A 445 7.17 18.79 0.44
C GLY A 445 7.95 17.67 -0.21
N ASN A 446 8.94 18.04 -1.00
CA ASN A 446 9.88 17.06 -1.55
C ASN A 446 10.79 16.52 -0.45
N LEU A 447 11.00 15.22 -0.43
CA LEU A 447 11.88 14.55 0.54
C LEU A 447 12.94 13.75 -0.21
N LEU A 448 14.20 13.93 0.18
CA LEU A 448 15.35 13.26 -0.44
C LEU A 448 16.18 12.56 0.63
N PHE A 449 16.53 11.29 0.43
CA PHE A 449 17.29 10.48 1.38
C PHE A 449 18.45 9.76 0.69
N ASP A 450 19.59 9.58 1.39
CA ASP A 450 20.64 8.63 1.03
C ASP A 450 20.49 7.38 1.91
N LEU A 451 19.91 6.32 1.34
CA LEU A 451 19.61 5.08 2.05
C LEU A 451 20.87 4.34 2.53
N GLN A 452 22.07 4.68 2.01
CA GLN A 452 23.33 4.10 2.48
C GLN A 452 23.75 4.68 3.82
N SER A 453 23.57 5.98 4.02
CA SER A 453 23.94 6.69 5.26
C SER A 453 22.79 6.84 6.24
N ASP A 454 21.55 6.83 5.73
CA ASP A 454 20.30 6.97 6.47
C ASP A 454 19.25 5.94 6.01
N PRO A 455 19.46 4.64 6.26
CA PRO A 455 18.56 3.58 5.83
C PRO A 455 17.16 3.69 6.44
N GLU A 456 17.05 4.35 7.59
CA GLU A 456 15.79 4.58 8.31
C GLU A 456 15.07 5.86 7.87
N GLN A 457 15.63 6.63 6.94
CA GLN A 457 15.01 7.85 6.40
C GLN A 457 14.60 8.86 7.49
N LEU A 458 15.50 9.14 8.42
CA LEU A 458 15.28 10.07 9.53
C LEU A 458 15.72 11.50 9.21
N GLN A 459 16.63 11.69 8.25
CA GLN A 459 17.31 12.95 7.96
C GLN A 459 17.23 13.29 6.47
N PRO A 460 16.15 13.96 6.01
CA PRO A 460 16.07 14.38 4.63
C PRO A 460 17.23 15.29 4.24
N LEU A 461 17.80 15.04 3.06
CA LEU A 461 18.90 15.84 2.51
C LEU A 461 18.39 17.13 1.87
N THR A 462 19.20 18.18 1.95
CA THR A 462 19.03 19.41 1.18
C THR A 462 20.20 19.52 0.19
N ASP A 463 20.09 18.86 -0.94
CA ASP A 463 21.04 18.92 -2.06
C ASP A 463 20.31 19.11 -3.37
N TYR A 464 20.22 20.34 -3.83
CA TYR A 464 19.48 20.68 -5.05
C TYR A 464 20.08 20.08 -6.32
N ALA A 465 21.38 19.74 -6.35
CA ALA A 465 22.00 19.10 -7.51
C ALA A 465 21.62 17.61 -7.55
N LEU A 466 21.65 16.95 -6.41
CA LEU A 466 21.19 15.55 -6.28
C LEU A 466 19.69 15.46 -6.52
N GLU A 467 18.90 16.39 -5.98
CA GLU A 467 17.45 16.43 -6.22
C GLU A 467 17.14 16.58 -7.71
N ALA A 468 17.84 17.47 -8.44
CA ALA A 468 17.69 17.62 -9.89
C ALA A 468 18.05 16.33 -10.65
N ARG A 469 19.07 15.59 -10.20
CA ARG A 469 19.39 14.26 -10.75
C ARG A 469 18.24 13.28 -10.54
N MET A 470 17.71 13.20 -9.32
CA MET A 470 16.59 12.29 -9.00
C MET A 470 15.31 12.69 -9.75
N MET A 471 15.06 13.99 -9.96
CA MET A 471 13.96 14.45 -10.81
C MET A 471 14.14 14.00 -12.28
N THR A 472 15.38 13.91 -12.78
CA THR A 472 15.65 13.38 -14.12
C THR A 472 15.34 11.89 -14.20
N LEU A 473 15.68 11.11 -13.17
CA LEU A 473 15.30 9.69 -13.09
C LEU A 473 13.78 9.53 -13.01
N LEU A 474 13.14 10.32 -12.14
CA LEU A 474 11.67 10.35 -12.05
C LEU A 474 11.01 10.67 -13.40
N HIS A 475 11.54 11.65 -14.13
CA HIS A 475 11.06 12.00 -15.48
C HIS A 475 11.13 10.79 -16.41
N THR A 476 12.24 10.07 -16.43
CA THR A 476 12.41 8.85 -17.24
C THR A 476 11.37 7.79 -16.87
N CYS A 477 11.20 7.52 -15.58
CA CYS A 477 10.22 6.55 -15.09
C CYS A 477 8.78 6.92 -15.46
N LEU A 478 8.38 8.19 -15.27
CA LEU A 478 7.05 8.67 -15.63
C LEU A 478 6.75 8.49 -17.12
N LYS A 479 7.75 8.75 -17.96
CA LYS A 479 7.65 8.55 -19.41
C LYS A 479 7.48 7.06 -19.75
N ASN A 480 8.28 6.20 -19.15
CA ASN A 480 8.20 4.75 -19.37
C ASN A 480 6.88 4.15 -18.84
N ALA A 481 6.34 4.72 -17.75
CA ALA A 481 5.05 4.34 -17.19
C ALA A 481 3.86 4.96 -17.92
N GLU A 482 4.08 5.73 -19.00
CA GLU A 482 3.04 6.42 -19.78
C GLU A 482 2.13 7.31 -18.93
N ALA A 483 2.73 8.08 -18.02
CA ALA A 483 2.00 8.96 -17.12
C ALA A 483 1.12 9.95 -17.90
N PRO A 484 -0.17 10.15 -17.51
CA PRO A 484 -1.04 11.13 -18.13
C PRO A 484 -0.48 12.55 -18.04
N GLU A 485 -0.83 13.42 -19.02
CA GLU A 485 -0.35 14.80 -19.06
C GLU A 485 -0.70 15.59 -17.78
N ASP A 486 -1.84 15.32 -17.20
CA ASP A 486 -2.27 15.96 -15.96
C ASP A 486 -1.37 15.60 -14.76
N GLU A 487 -0.82 14.39 -14.73
CA GLU A 487 0.12 13.98 -13.69
C GLU A 487 1.44 14.75 -13.77
N TRP A 488 1.95 14.99 -14.97
CA TRP A 488 3.12 15.85 -15.21
C TRP A 488 2.89 17.26 -14.67
N ARG A 489 1.72 17.83 -14.98
CA ARG A 489 1.34 19.18 -14.49
C ARG A 489 1.17 19.19 -12.98
N ARG A 490 0.55 18.17 -12.41
CA ARG A 490 0.36 18.02 -10.96
C ARG A 490 1.69 18.05 -10.22
N LEU A 491 2.68 17.32 -10.75
CA LEU A 491 4.03 17.25 -10.18
C LEU A 491 4.90 18.47 -10.52
N GLY A 492 4.43 19.38 -11.38
CA GLY A 492 5.23 20.53 -11.85
C GLY A 492 6.45 20.11 -12.65
N LEU A 493 6.35 18.99 -13.37
CA LEU A 493 7.44 18.47 -14.21
C LEU A 493 7.10 18.68 -15.68
N PRO A 494 8.01 19.29 -16.48
CA PRO A 494 7.79 19.42 -17.91
C PRO A 494 7.94 18.06 -18.59
N PRO A 495 6.99 17.66 -19.49
CA PRO A 495 7.05 16.35 -20.16
C PRO A 495 8.29 16.14 -21.04
N ASP A 496 8.92 17.20 -21.50
CA ASP A 496 10.16 17.17 -22.29
C ASP A 496 11.44 17.16 -21.42
N GLY A 497 11.30 17.23 -20.08
CA GLY A 497 12.41 17.32 -19.14
C GLY A 497 13.16 18.66 -19.16
N ALA A 498 12.69 19.65 -19.93
CA ALA A 498 13.35 20.94 -20.01
C ALA A 498 13.34 21.65 -18.65
N GLY A 499 14.47 22.25 -18.28
CA GLY A 499 14.57 23.03 -17.05
C GLY A 499 14.78 22.22 -15.76
N ILE A 500 14.93 20.91 -15.81
CA ILE A 500 15.35 20.13 -14.64
C ILE A 500 16.83 20.41 -14.36
N ASN A 501 17.10 21.29 -13.41
CA ASN A 501 18.45 21.65 -13.00
C ASN A 501 18.46 22.22 -11.58
N LYS A 502 19.64 22.27 -10.95
CA LYS A 502 19.87 22.72 -9.59
C LYS A 502 19.23 24.08 -9.28
N GLU A 503 19.32 25.03 -10.20
CA GLU A 503 18.84 26.40 -9.96
C GLU A 503 17.30 26.45 -9.91
N ASN A 504 16.64 25.75 -10.84
CA ASN A 504 15.17 25.69 -10.84
C ASN A 504 14.63 24.93 -9.64
N VAL A 505 15.29 23.87 -9.20
CA VAL A 505 14.94 23.16 -7.95
C VAL A 505 15.05 24.12 -6.75
N ARG A 506 16.13 24.88 -6.65
CA ARG A 506 16.30 25.88 -5.58
C ARG A 506 15.18 26.94 -5.60
N LEU A 507 14.83 27.43 -6.79
CA LEU A 507 13.75 28.40 -6.96
C LEU A 507 12.39 27.83 -6.56
N GLU A 508 12.12 26.58 -6.91
CA GLU A 508 10.90 25.86 -6.51
C GLU A 508 10.77 25.77 -4.98
N HIS A 509 11.84 25.38 -4.28
CA HIS A 509 11.85 25.36 -2.81
C HIS A 509 11.58 26.75 -2.23
N GLN A 510 12.16 27.80 -2.79
CA GLN A 510 11.91 29.18 -2.36
C GLN A 510 10.47 29.62 -2.60
N GLN A 511 9.89 29.29 -3.76
CA GLN A 511 8.50 29.62 -4.09
C GLN A 511 7.53 28.88 -3.15
N ARG A 512 7.80 27.60 -2.90
CA ARG A 512 7.00 26.81 -1.95
C ARG A 512 7.06 27.42 -0.54
N GLN A 513 8.25 27.78 -0.06
CA GLN A 513 8.41 28.45 1.22
C GLN A 513 7.70 29.80 1.28
N ALA A 514 7.75 30.58 0.20
CA ALA A 514 7.04 31.85 0.10
C ALA A 514 5.51 31.64 0.12
N THR A 515 5.00 30.61 -0.59
CA THR A 515 3.57 30.24 -0.55
C THR A 515 3.12 29.83 0.85
N LEU A 516 3.89 29.00 1.54
CA LEU A 516 3.63 28.64 2.94
C LEU A 516 3.59 29.88 3.85
N THR A 517 4.58 30.76 3.69
CA THR A 517 4.67 32.03 4.47
C THR A 517 3.47 32.93 4.19
N ALA A 518 3.04 33.02 2.91
CA ALA A 518 1.87 33.82 2.53
C ALA A 518 0.57 33.24 3.11
N LEU A 519 0.35 31.92 3.00
CA LEU A 519 -0.82 31.23 3.57
C LEU A 519 -0.89 31.43 5.11
N ILE A 520 0.22 31.33 5.79
CA ILE A 520 0.32 31.63 7.21
C ILE A 520 0.10 33.12 7.45
N GLY A 521 0.66 33.98 6.60
CA GLY A 521 0.54 35.43 6.70
C GLY A 521 -0.87 35.97 6.47
N GLU A 522 -1.65 35.36 5.60
CA GLU A 522 -3.09 35.68 5.44
C GLU A 522 -3.86 35.38 6.72
N LEU A 523 -3.53 34.30 7.39
CA LEU A 523 -4.06 33.97 8.71
C LEU A 523 -3.50 34.89 9.80
N CYS A 524 -2.24 35.32 9.67
CA CYS A 524 -1.54 36.19 10.63
C CYS A 524 -1.92 37.69 10.52
N GLN A 525 -2.71 38.11 9.53
CA GLN A 525 -3.32 39.46 9.55
C GLN A 525 -4.33 39.61 10.70
N VAL A 526 -4.79 38.51 11.23
CA VAL A 526 -5.55 38.44 12.46
C VAL A 526 -4.58 38.31 13.65
N ARG A 527 -4.78 39.09 14.69
CA ARG A 527 -3.97 38.92 15.93
C ARG A 527 -4.16 37.50 16.45
N MET A 528 -3.05 36.88 16.90
CA MET A 528 -3.14 35.54 17.49
C MET A 528 -2.06 35.36 18.56
N HIS A 529 -2.32 34.46 19.48
CA HIS A 529 -1.32 34.06 20.47
C HIS A 529 -0.20 33.21 19.82
N PRO A 530 1.05 33.26 20.32
CA PRO A 530 2.15 32.43 19.81
C PRO A 530 1.81 30.94 19.72
N GLU A 531 1.03 30.44 20.66
CA GLU A 531 0.56 29.05 20.70
C GLU A 531 -0.41 28.71 19.55
N THR A 532 -1.24 29.68 19.17
CA THR A 532 -2.15 29.52 18.01
C THR A 532 -1.35 29.45 16.72
N LEU A 533 -0.29 30.26 16.58
CA LEU A 533 0.63 30.22 15.45
C LEU A 533 1.33 28.85 15.36
N THR A 534 1.81 28.33 16.50
CA THR A 534 2.44 27.01 16.55
C THR A 534 1.46 25.91 16.10
N LEU A 535 0.22 25.96 16.57
CA LEU A 535 -0.83 25.03 16.14
C LEU A 535 -1.09 25.12 14.62
N LEU A 536 -1.15 26.33 14.05
CA LEU A 536 -1.32 26.50 12.60
C LEU A 536 -0.15 25.93 11.80
N LEU A 537 1.08 26.09 12.29
CA LEU A 537 2.26 25.50 11.67
C LEU A 537 2.22 23.97 11.70
N ASP A 538 1.81 23.40 12.82
CA ASP A 538 1.63 21.94 12.95
C ASP A 538 0.49 21.42 12.07
N ILE A 539 -0.61 22.17 11.94
CA ILE A 539 -1.71 21.86 11.01
C ILE A 539 -1.18 21.84 9.57
N VAL A 540 -0.35 22.80 9.17
CA VAL A 540 0.28 22.79 7.83
C VAL A 540 1.16 21.56 7.67
N ALA A 541 2.02 21.29 8.63
CA ALA A 541 2.93 20.14 8.60
C ALA A 541 2.17 18.80 8.53
N ALA A 542 1.01 18.71 9.17
CA ALA A 542 0.15 17.54 9.15
C ALA A 542 -0.78 17.44 7.92
N GLY A 543 -0.71 18.39 6.98
CA GLY A 543 -1.55 18.34 5.77
C GLY A 543 -2.91 19.02 5.88
N GLY A 544 -3.11 19.87 6.86
CA GLY A 544 -4.37 20.55 7.14
C GLY A 544 -4.64 21.82 6.31
N GLN A 545 -4.13 21.97 5.08
CA GLN A 545 -4.30 23.19 4.26
C GLN A 545 -5.76 23.55 4.04
N LYS A 546 -6.62 22.55 3.84
CA LYS A 546 -8.05 22.81 3.68
C LYS A 546 -8.65 23.46 4.93
N LEU A 547 -8.26 23.02 6.11
CA LEU A 547 -8.66 23.66 7.37
C LEU A 547 -8.18 25.11 7.43
N LEU A 548 -6.96 25.42 6.98
CA LEU A 548 -6.45 26.80 6.94
C LEU A 548 -7.29 27.67 6.00
N GLN A 549 -7.70 27.15 4.85
CA GLN A 549 -8.56 27.86 3.91
C GLN A 549 -9.95 28.12 4.51
N ASP A 550 -10.53 27.11 5.14
CA ASP A 550 -11.84 27.23 5.78
C ASP A 550 -11.78 28.20 6.97
N ILE A 551 -10.69 28.22 7.75
CA ILE A 551 -10.44 29.22 8.78
C ILE A 551 -10.40 30.62 8.16
N ALA A 552 -9.64 30.84 7.10
CA ALA A 552 -9.53 32.12 6.45
C ALA A 552 -10.89 32.60 5.85
N SER A 553 -11.72 31.67 5.39
CA SER A 553 -13.04 31.99 4.82
C SER A 553 -14.12 32.20 5.87
N ASP A 554 -14.14 31.40 6.93
CA ASP A 554 -15.24 31.31 7.89
C ASP A 554 -15.03 32.21 9.13
N ILE A 555 -13.78 32.52 9.47
CA ILE A 555 -13.48 33.30 10.69
C ILE A 555 -13.43 34.80 10.37
N ARG A 556 -14.23 35.55 11.12
CA ARG A 556 -14.26 37.02 11.13
C ARG A 556 -14.07 37.49 12.57
N THR A 557 -12.84 37.46 13.04
CA THR A 557 -12.47 37.86 14.40
C THR A 557 -11.24 38.75 14.38
N ASP A 558 -11.10 39.63 15.38
CA ASP A 558 -9.93 40.49 15.54
C ASP A 558 -8.73 39.73 16.14
N VAL A 559 -9.03 38.60 16.81
CA VAL A 559 -8.02 37.72 17.45
C VAL A 559 -8.40 36.27 17.18
N LEU A 560 -7.58 35.59 16.40
CA LEU A 560 -7.74 34.15 16.18
C LEU A 560 -7.26 33.38 17.41
N CYS A 561 -8.11 32.53 17.95
CA CYS A 561 -7.79 31.65 19.05
C CYS A 561 -7.95 30.16 18.64
N ARG A 562 -7.48 29.26 19.50
CA ARG A 562 -7.56 27.81 19.26
C ARG A 562 -9.01 27.32 19.12
N GLU A 563 -9.90 27.87 19.91
CA GLU A 563 -11.33 27.52 19.90
C GLU A 563 -11.97 27.84 18.57
N ASP A 564 -11.55 28.91 17.89
CA ASP A 564 -12.02 29.24 16.54
C ASP A 564 -11.58 28.20 15.53
N ILE A 565 -10.32 27.76 15.61
CA ILE A 565 -9.77 26.70 14.74
C ILE A 565 -10.54 25.41 14.97
N LEU A 566 -10.77 25.00 16.21
CA LEU A 566 -11.55 23.82 16.54
C LEU A 566 -12.99 23.90 16.05
N ARG A 567 -13.60 25.08 16.16
CA ARG A 567 -14.98 25.27 15.71
C ARG A 567 -15.09 25.06 14.20
N VAL A 568 -14.13 25.56 13.42
CA VAL A 568 -14.07 25.31 11.98
C VAL A 568 -13.77 23.85 11.71
N TYR A 569 -12.81 23.26 12.42
CA TYR A 569 -12.50 21.84 12.28
C TYR A 569 -13.70 20.92 12.57
N ALA A 570 -14.45 21.19 13.62
CA ALA A 570 -15.63 20.41 13.98
C ALA A 570 -16.81 20.58 13.00
N LYS A 571 -16.84 21.69 12.24
CA LYS A 571 -17.93 21.99 11.28
C LYS A 571 -17.75 21.24 9.96
N HIS A 572 -16.55 20.93 9.56
CA HIS A 572 -16.19 20.36 8.26
C HIS A 572 -15.50 19.02 8.42
N HIS A 573 -15.58 18.19 7.39
CA HIS A 573 -14.81 16.95 7.32
C HIS A 573 -13.51 17.17 6.54
N TYR A 574 -12.38 16.85 7.17
CA TYR A 574 -11.05 16.98 6.58
C TYR A 574 -10.50 15.61 6.20
N PRO A 575 -9.75 15.51 5.10
CA PRO A 575 -9.15 14.25 4.65
C PRO A 575 -8.04 13.74 5.59
N VAL A 576 -7.54 14.62 6.45
CA VAL A 576 -6.51 14.31 7.46
C VAL A 576 -7.12 14.49 8.84
N ASP A 577 -6.93 13.52 9.73
CA ASP A 577 -7.30 13.67 11.13
C ASP A 577 -6.28 14.58 11.84
N LEU A 578 -6.72 15.77 12.19
CA LEU A 578 -5.92 16.77 12.89
C LEU A 578 -6.21 16.78 14.41
N SER A 579 -7.08 15.89 14.89
CA SER A 579 -7.45 15.82 16.31
C SER A 579 -6.24 15.67 17.24
N PRO A 580 -5.21 14.88 16.91
CA PRO A 580 -4.01 14.78 17.76
C PRO A 580 -3.26 16.09 17.94
N LEU A 581 -3.31 16.99 16.95
CA LEU A 581 -2.70 18.31 17.05
C LEU A 581 -3.42 19.18 18.06
N PHE A 582 -4.73 19.10 18.09
CA PHE A 582 -5.53 19.88 19.04
C PHE A 582 -5.29 19.42 20.47
N GLU A 583 -5.14 18.12 20.70
CA GLU A 583 -4.83 17.58 22.02
C GLU A 583 -3.43 17.96 22.50
N ARG A 584 -2.45 18.00 21.62
CA ARG A 584 -1.08 18.45 21.95
C ARG A 584 -1.02 19.90 22.38
N HIS A 585 -1.87 20.72 21.83
CA HIS A 585 -1.90 22.16 22.09
C HIS A 585 -2.93 22.58 23.14
N TRP A 586 -3.62 21.63 23.76
CA TRP A 586 -4.56 21.82 24.86
C TRP A 586 -3.99 21.36 26.19
#